data_c54efe4c2c55323a61cb973918bb7f88
#
_entry.id   c54efe4c2c55323a61cb973918bb7f88
#
_cell.length_a   1.000
_cell.length_b   1.000
_cell.length_c   1.000
_cell.angle_alpha   90.00
_cell.angle_beta   90.00
_cell.angle_gamma   90.00
#
_symmetry.space_group_name_H-M   'P 1'
#
loop_
_entity.id
_entity.type
_entity.pdbx_description
1 polymer ?
#
loop_
_entity_poly.entity_id
_entity_poly.type
_entity_poly.pdbx_seq_one_letter_code
_entity_poly.pdbx_strand_id
1 'polypeptide(L)'
;MKQSIKELKDLSKICRGDILKMTSVSKSGHPGGSMSSIDLYLSVFNRANIDPKQPFKKVRDKTVISHGHTSPGVYSALARFGFFNIEEVISGFRHPSSIFEGHVTRGIPGIEWTTGNLGQGLSVGVGFALAAKLKNEDSKVYVFSSDGESPKGQIAEARRTAKKENLNNLIVILDYNDIQISGRTRDVLYVDLKAEYKSAGWNIIEVNGHDFEQINEALEIAENYKLGPTVIIAHTIIGKGVSFMENRHEYHGSPLSDEELEKALKELDIENDIQKFRTAREKLPLKKSEKNYPNEKLNVEYGTPITYENKKTDNRSAFGNALADIAKSNKEKFPVAAIDCDLLPSVKLGEFKKVNPEGYIQIGIQEHNAATISGSLSASGVLTFFADFGVFGLDEPFNQQRLNDINHSNLKTAITHSGTDVGEDGKTHQEVNYMGLIRSMYNTKLIVPSDPTQTDRVVRYAAQNEGNIVITMGRSKIDIIKTEEGKPFFDKNYKYEYGSIDEFRKGEKLTIITYGTFAHIAVDAADILKKEGIKINVIGIASPLHYNDEELIPYLMNNKIITLEDHNVENGIANEISKTIVKNNININGMENFGFNEYAPSGSSELIRKIYGFDTEAFANKIKEFLG
;
A
#
# COMPACT_ATOMS: atom_id res chain seq x y z
N MET A 1 -2.95 -32.44 14.01
CA MET A 1 -1.85 -33.41 13.91
C MET A 1 -1.22 -33.25 12.53
N LYS A 2 0.10 -33.30 12.42
CA LYS A 2 0.79 -33.27 11.11
C LYS A 2 0.43 -34.52 10.32
N GLN A 3 0.10 -34.36 9.05
CA GLN A 3 -0.23 -35.43 8.13
C GLN A 3 1.05 -36.18 7.71
N SER A 4 0.96 -37.50 7.54
CA SER A 4 2.04 -38.31 6.96
C SER A 4 2.16 -38.05 5.45
N ILE A 5 3.29 -38.44 4.85
CA ILE A 5 3.50 -38.31 3.40
C ILE A 5 2.42 -39.07 2.60
N LYS A 6 2.00 -40.24 3.08
CA LYS A 6 0.92 -40.97 2.43
C LYS A 6 -0.39 -40.21 2.45
N GLU A 7 -0.76 -39.65 3.60
CA GLU A 7 -1.96 -38.81 3.73
C GLU A 7 -1.89 -37.53 2.86
N LEU A 8 -0.72 -36.90 2.75
CA LEU A 8 -0.52 -35.76 1.86
C LEU A 8 -0.69 -36.15 0.38
N LYS A 9 -0.20 -37.31 -0.06
CA LYS A 9 -0.38 -37.83 -1.42
C LYS A 9 -1.87 -38.08 -1.74
N ASP A 10 -2.62 -38.66 -0.80
CA ASP A 10 -4.05 -38.86 -0.96
C ASP A 10 -4.81 -37.52 -0.96
N LEU A 11 -4.45 -36.62 -0.06
CA LEU A 11 -5.04 -35.27 0.03
C LEU A 11 -4.79 -34.44 -1.23
N SER A 12 -3.62 -34.57 -1.83
CA SER A 12 -3.24 -33.92 -3.09
C SER A 12 -4.20 -34.26 -4.24
N LYS A 13 -4.60 -35.52 -4.37
CA LYS A 13 -5.61 -35.94 -5.36
C LYS A 13 -6.96 -35.31 -5.08
N ILE A 14 -7.40 -35.34 -3.82
CA ILE A 14 -8.66 -34.74 -3.38
C ILE A 14 -8.67 -33.23 -3.71
N CYS A 15 -7.61 -32.52 -3.38
CA CYS A 15 -7.49 -31.10 -3.67
C CYS A 15 -7.53 -30.77 -5.17
N ARG A 16 -6.91 -31.61 -6.03
CA ARG A 16 -7.03 -31.46 -7.48
C ARG A 16 -8.49 -31.61 -7.94
N GLY A 17 -9.23 -32.57 -7.39
CA GLY A 17 -10.67 -32.69 -7.63
C GLY A 17 -11.45 -31.44 -7.19
N ASP A 18 -11.17 -30.90 -6.00
CA ASP A 18 -11.78 -29.66 -5.48
C ASP A 18 -11.51 -28.47 -6.42
N ILE A 19 -10.27 -28.29 -6.89
CA ILE A 19 -9.86 -27.24 -7.83
C ILE A 19 -10.69 -27.31 -9.12
N LEU A 20 -10.83 -28.50 -9.71
CA LEU A 20 -11.58 -28.70 -10.93
C LEU A 20 -13.07 -28.44 -10.73
N LYS A 21 -13.67 -28.95 -9.65
CA LYS A 21 -15.07 -28.69 -9.28
C LYS A 21 -15.30 -27.19 -9.06
N MET A 22 -14.44 -26.52 -8.29
CA MET A 22 -14.53 -25.09 -7.96
C MET A 22 -14.52 -24.20 -9.22
N THR A 23 -13.60 -24.45 -10.12
CA THR A 23 -13.47 -23.67 -11.37
C THR A 23 -14.60 -23.97 -12.36
N SER A 24 -15.09 -25.22 -12.43
CA SER A 24 -16.21 -25.60 -13.29
C SER A 24 -17.56 -25.09 -12.76
N VAL A 25 -17.78 -25.06 -11.42
CA VAL A 25 -18.98 -24.47 -10.81
C VAL A 25 -19.08 -22.98 -11.08
N SER A 26 -17.96 -22.27 -10.95
CA SER A 26 -17.89 -20.82 -11.21
C SER A 26 -17.77 -20.48 -12.70
N LYS A 27 -17.51 -21.46 -13.56
CA LYS A 27 -17.18 -21.29 -14.99
C LYS A 27 -16.04 -20.30 -15.22
N SER A 28 -15.10 -20.23 -14.27
CA SER A 28 -14.02 -19.26 -14.26
C SER A 28 -12.94 -19.68 -13.26
N GLY A 29 -11.68 -19.36 -13.53
CA GLY A 29 -10.57 -19.62 -12.60
C GLY A 29 -9.34 -20.18 -13.32
N HIS A 30 -8.31 -20.50 -12.52
CA HIS A 30 -7.01 -20.94 -13.02
C HIS A 30 -6.70 -22.35 -12.47
N PRO A 31 -7.26 -23.40 -13.10
CA PRO A 31 -7.06 -24.77 -12.60
C PRO A 31 -5.61 -25.26 -12.76
N GLY A 32 -4.96 -24.99 -13.90
CA GLY A 32 -3.66 -25.55 -14.24
C GLY A 32 -2.56 -25.22 -13.25
N GLY A 33 -2.35 -23.93 -12.96
CA GLY A 33 -1.37 -23.47 -11.96
C GLY A 33 -1.74 -23.85 -10.53
N SER A 34 -3.03 -23.91 -10.20
CA SER A 34 -3.49 -24.42 -8.90
C SER A 34 -3.14 -25.89 -8.70
N MET A 35 -3.20 -26.70 -9.77
CA MET A 35 -2.85 -28.13 -9.73
C MET A 35 -1.33 -28.36 -9.70
N SER A 36 -0.50 -27.47 -10.26
CA SER A 36 0.95 -27.56 -10.12
C SER A 36 1.41 -27.25 -8.69
N SER A 37 0.86 -26.19 -8.10
CA SER A 37 1.30 -25.69 -6.78
C SER A 37 0.73 -26.48 -5.59
N ILE A 38 -0.28 -27.34 -5.76
CA ILE A 38 -1.00 -27.93 -4.64
C ILE A 38 -0.11 -28.73 -3.69
N ASP A 39 0.86 -29.49 -4.21
CA ASP A 39 1.76 -30.29 -3.39
C ASP A 39 2.67 -29.40 -2.52
N LEU A 40 3.05 -28.24 -3.05
CA LEU A 40 3.82 -27.22 -2.34
C LEU A 40 2.99 -26.58 -1.21
N TYR A 41 1.72 -26.23 -1.49
CA TYR A 41 0.81 -25.70 -0.46
C TYR A 41 0.60 -26.69 0.68
N LEU A 42 0.31 -27.95 0.35
CA LEU A 42 0.08 -28.99 1.35
C LEU A 42 1.30 -29.21 2.22
N SER A 43 2.51 -29.26 1.63
CA SER A 43 3.76 -29.44 2.37
C SER A 43 4.01 -28.29 3.37
N VAL A 44 3.85 -27.04 2.93
CA VAL A 44 4.08 -25.87 3.80
C VAL A 44 3.00 -25.77 4.87
N PHE A 45 1.70 -25.88 4.53
CA PHE A 45 0.62 -25.76 5.51
C PHE A 45 0.62 -26.89 6.55
N ASN A 46 1.09 -28.08 6.17
CA ASN A 46 1.30 -29.18 7.12
C ASN A 46 2.44 -28.91 8.12
N ARG A 47 3.37 -28.01 7.78
CA ARG A 47 4.61 -27.77 8.52
C ARG A 47 4.59 -26.46 9.30
N ALA A 48 4.03 -25.41 8.72
CA ALA A 48 4.00 -24.05 9.26
C ALA A 48 3.24 -23.97 10.59
N ASN A 49 3.69 -23.05 11.45
CA ASN A 49 3.03 -22.74 12.72
C ASN A 49 1.78 -21.86 12.46
N ILE A 50 0.76 -22.46 11.86
CA ILE A 50 -0.56 -21.87 11.62
C ILE A 50 -1.63 -22.72 12.30
N ASP A 51 -2.70 -22.09 12.80
CA ASP A 51 -3.76 -22.76 13.54
C ASP A 51 -5.13 -22.38 12.97
N PRO A 52 -5.92 -23.33 12.41
CA PRO A 52 -7.24 -23.04 11.88
C PRO A 52 -8.23 -22.54 12.94
N LYS A 53 -8.01 -22.87 14.24
CA LYS A 53 -8.83 -22.36 15.34
C LYS A 53 -8.47 -20.95 15.78
N GLN A 54 -7.25 -20.51 15.48
CA GLN A 54 -6.71 -19.18 15.77
C GLN A 54 -5.97 -18.60 14.55
N PRO A 55 -6.65 -18.44 13.39
CA PRO A 55 -5.99 -18.12 12.12
C PRO A 55 -5.29 -16.75 12.14
N PHE A 56 -5.67 -15.86 13.06
CA PHE A 56 -5.10 -14.52 13.22
C PHE A 56 -4.25 -14.38 14.50
N LYS A 57 -3.77 -15.49 15.07
CA LYS A 57 -2.83 -15.45 16.20
C LYS A 57 -1.63 -14.54 15.86
N LYS A 58 -1.23 -13.67 16.81
CA LYS A 58 -0.19 -12.65 16.57
C LYS A 58 1.14 -13.26 16.13
N VAL A 59 1.68 -14.18 16.94
CA VAL A 59 2.94 -14.86 16.64
C VAL A 59 2.63 -16.18 15.93
N ARG A 60 2.84 -16.21 14.65
CA ARG A 60 2.68 -17.38 13.77
C ARG A 60 3.53 -17.21 12.52
N ASP A 61 3.75 -18.30 11.81
CA ASP A 61 4.32 -18.23 10.46
C ASP A 61 3.39 -17.49 9.51
N LYS A 62 3.96 -16.86 8.49
CA LYS A 62 3.24 -16.12 7.46
C LYS A 62 3.36 -16.80 6.11
N THR A 63 2.25 -16.87 5.39
CA THR A 63 2.24 -17.43 4.03
C THR A 63 1.77 -16.35 3.04
N VAL A 64 2.60 -16.07 2.05
CA VAL A 64 2.31 -15.10 0.98
C VAL A 64 2.16 -15.83 -0.34
N ILE A 65 1.02 -15.71 -0.97
CA ILE A 65 0.74 -16.31 -2.28
C ILE A 65 0.95 -15.25 -3.36
N SER A 66 2.16 -15.13 -3.88
CA SER A 66 2.51 -14.10 -4.87
C SER A 66 1.73 -14.28 -6.18
N HIS A 67 1.64 -15.50 -6.70
CA HIS A 67 0.82 -15.86 -7.84
C HIS A 67 -0.65 -16.12 -7.44
N GLY A 68 -1.32 -15.08 -6.94
CA GLY A 68 -2.64 -15.15 -6.31
C GLY A 68 -3.78 -15.71 -7.15
N HIS A 69 -3.60 -15.86 -8.47
CA HIS A 69 -4.55 -16.52 -9.37
C HIS A 69 -4.70 -18.02 -9.09
N THR A 70 -3.73 -18.66 -8.42
CA THR A 70 -3.82 -20.06 -7.96
C THR A 70 -4.69 -20.21 -6.71
N SER A 71 -5.53 -19.24 -6.41
CA SER A 71 -6.49 -19.22 -5.30
C SER A 71 -7.32 -20.51 -5.15
N PRO A 72 -7.78 -21.21 -6.22
CA PRO A 72 -8.47 -22.49 -6.06
C PRO A 72 -7.64 -23.54 -5.32
N GLY A 73 -6.34 -23.65 -5.60
CA GLY A 73 -5.43 -24.55 -4.89
C GLY A 73 -5.23 -24.16 -3.43
N VAL A 74 -5.02 -22.86 -3.18
CA VAL A 74 -4.85 -22.31 -1.83
C VAL A 74 -6.10 -22.56 -0.97
N TYR A 75 -7.28 -22.25 -1.50
CA TYR A 75 -8.53 -22.44 -0.77
C TYR A 75 -8.83 -23.91 -0.51
N SER A 76 -8.58 -24.79 -1.49
CA SER A 76 -8.74 -26.22 -1.27
C SER A 76 -7.79 -26.72 -0.16
N ALA A 77 -6.50 -26.38 -0.22
CA ALA A 77 -5.53 -26.79 0.80
C ALA A 77 -5.93 -26.29 2.20
N LEU A 78 -6.22 -24.99 2.36
CA LEU A 78 -6.62 -24.41 3.65
C LEU A 78 -7.92 -25.03 4.19
N ALA A 79 -8.94 -25.25 3.33
CA ALA A 79 -10.17 -25.93 3.73
C ALA A 79 -9.90 -27.34 4.25
N ARG A 80 -9.04 -28.11 3.57
CA ARG A 80 -8.66 -29.47 3.98
C ARG A 80 -7.82 -29.50 5.26
N PHE A 81 -7.15 -28.41 5.61
CA PHE A 81 -6.53 -28.21 6.93
C PHE A 81 -7.48 -27.62 7.99
N GLY A 82 -8.77 -27.40 7.65
CA GLY A 82 -9.81 -27.05 8.61
C GLY A 82 -9.99 -25.55 8.86
N PHE A 83 -9.46 -24.67 8.00
CA PHE A 83 -9.66 -23.22 8.13
C PHE A 83 -11.09 -22.79 7.80
N PHE A 84 -11.78 -23.51 6.91
CA PHE A 84 -13.17 -23.24 6.50
C PHE A 84 -13.77 -24.48 5.79
N ASN A 85 -15.09 -24.44 5.53
CA ASN A 85 -15.77 -25.56 4.91
C ASN A 85 -15.53 -25.60 3.39
N ILE A 86 -15.07 -26.75 2.88
CA ILE A 86 -14.78 -26.95 1.46
C ILE A 86 -16.03 -26.80 0.57
N GLU A 87 -17.20 -27.18 1.04
CA GLU A 87 -18.45 -27.06 0.27
C GLU A 87 -18.84 -25.60 0.02
N GLU A 88 -18.59 -24.74 1.02
CA GLU A 88 -18.78 -23.28 0.89
C GLU A 88 -17.78 -22.69 -0.10
N VAL A 89 -16.55 -23.18 -0.11
CA VAL A 89 -15.52 -22.76 -1.06
C VAL A 89 -15.91 -23.09 -2.49
N ILE A 90 -16.23 -24.35 -2.77
CA ILE A 90 -16.56 -24.83 -4.12
C ILE A 90 -17.79 -24.10 -4.67
N SER A 91 -18.86 -23.97 -3.89
CA SER A 91 -20.08 -23.29 -4.31
C SER A 91 -19.93 -21.77 -4.38
N GLY A 92 -19.15 -21.18 -3.45
CA GLY A 92 -19.00 -19.73 -3.30
C GLY A 92 -17.86 -19.10 -4.10
N PHE A 93 -16.93 -19.87 -4.68
CA PHE A 93 -15.79 -19.33 -5.41
C PHE A 93 -16.23 -18.34 -6.49
N ARG A 94 -15.62 -17.13 -6.50
CA ARG A 94 -15.98 -16.03 -7.41
C ARG A 94 -17.46 -15.67 -7.40
N HIS A 95 -18.12 -15.78 -6.26
CA HIS A 95 -19.48 -15.27 -6.09
C HIS A 95 -19.45 -14.02 -5.20
N PRO A 96 -20.20 -12.93 -5.54
CA PRO A 96 -20.11 -11.65 -4.81
C PRO A 96 -20.48 -11.73 -3.33
N SER A 97 -21.29 -12.70 -2.92
CA SER A 97 -21.67 -12.90 -1.52
C SER A 97 -20.67 -13.77 -0.73
N SER A 98 -19.64 -14.27 -1.38
CA SER A 98 -18.62 -15.13 -0.77
C SER A 98 -17.32 -14.37 -0.56
N ILE A 99 -16.57 -14.76 0.47
CA ILE A 99 -15.22 -14.24 0.71
C ILE A 99 -14.17 -14.85 -0.23
N PHE A 100 -14.49 -15.96 -0.92
CA PHE A 100 -13.57 -16.72 -1.76
C PHE A 100 -13.45 -16.10 -3.16
N GLU A 101 -12.63 -15.07 -3.27
CA GLU A 101 -12.44 -14.32 -4.51
C GLU A 101 -11.53 -15.05 -5.51
N GLY A 102 -11.50 -14.54 -6.75
CA GLY A 102 -10.71 -15.12 -7.84
C GLY A 102 -9.19 -15.04 -7.66
N HIS A 103 -8.72 -14.15 -6.81
CA HIS A 103 -7.36 -14.07 -6.29
C HIS A 103 -7.43 -14.07 -4.77
N VAL A 104 -6.38 -14.53 -4.12
CA VAL A 104 -6.37 -14.55 -2.66
C VAL A 104 -6.48 -13.14 -2.07
N THR A 105 -7.31 -12.98 -1.04
CA THR A 105 -7.53 -11.69 -0.38
C THR A 105 -7.29 -11.79 1.12
N ARG A 106 -6.66 -10.75 1.68
CA ARG A 106 -6.47 -10.59 3.11
C ARG A 106 -7.81 -10.57 3.84
N GLY A 107 -7.85 -11.11 5.04
CA GLY A 107 -9.08 -11.28 5.83
C GLY A 107 -9.74 -12.64 5.66
N ILE A 108 -9.35 -13.44 4.67
CA ILE A 108 -9.67 -14.87 4.62
C ILE A 108 -8.74 -15.60 5.60
N PRO A 109 -9.25 -16.49 6.49
CA PRO A 109 -8.43 -17.24 7.42
C PRO A 109 -7.26 -17.97 6.72
N GLY A 110 -6.02 -17.75 7.17
CA GLY A 110 -4.82 -18.34 6.56
C GLY A 110 -4.23 -17.53 5.38
N ILE A 111 -4.83 -16.39 4.99
CA ILE A 111 -4.32 -15.50 3.93
C ILE A 111 -3.79 -14.21 4.55
N GLU A 112 -2.52 -13.91 4.33
CA GLU A 112 -1.83 -12.77 4.96
C GLU A 112 -1.94 -11.47 4.16
N TRP A 113 -2.04 -11.55 2.83
CA TRP A 113 -2.03 -10.39 1.93
C TRP A 113 -2.86 -10.65 0.68
N THR A 114 -3.57 -9.65 0.23
CA THR A 114 -4.26 -9.65 -1.07
C THR A 114 -3.23 -9.54 -2.17
N THR A 115 -3.22 -10.49 -3.08
CA THR A 115 -2.33 -10.51 -4.23
C THR A 115 -3.11 -10.62 -5.54
N GLY A 116 -2.39 -10.66 -6.66
CA GLY A 116 -2.93 -10.64 -8.02
C GLY A 116 -2.10 -9.73 -8.92
N ASN A 117 -1.45 -8.75 -8.33
CA ASN A 117 -0.44 -7.91 -8.97
C ASN A 117 0.88 -8.70 -8.95
N LEU A 118 1.11 -9.52 -9.99
CA LEU A 118 2.26 -10.41 -10.09
C LEU A 118 3.59 -9.68 -9.84
N GLY A 119 4.51 -10.36 -9.16
CA GLY A 119 5.85 -9.86 -8.84
C GLY A 119 5.93 -8.94 -7.62
N GLN A 120 4.86 -8.77 -6.85
CA GLN A 120 4.89 -7.96 -5.61
C GLN A 120 4.98 -8.82 -4.34
N GLY A 121 4.58 -10.10 -4.39
CA GLY A 121 4.50 -10.95 -3.21
C GLY A 121 5.83 -11.19 -2.50
N LEU A 122 6.96 -11.20 -3.22
CA LEU A 122 8.27 -11.32 -2.58
C LEU A 122 8.57 -10.09 -1.70
N SER A 123 8.28 -8.87 -2.18
CA SER A 123 8.40 -7.65 -1.37
C SER A 123 7.50 -7.69 -0.13
N VAL A 124 6.28 -8.24 -0.25
CA VAL A 124 5.39 -8.49 0.89
C VAL A 124 6.04 -9.42 1.91
N GLY A 125 6.63 -10.52 1.43
CA GLY A 125 7.37 -11.48 2.27
C GLY A 125 8.55 -10.84 2.99
N VAL A 126 9.30 -9.98 2.30
CA VAL A 126 10.41 -9.20 2.91
C VAL A 126 9.90 -8.33 4.06
N GLY A 127 8.77 -7.62 3.88
CA GLY A 127 8.20 -6.79 4.94
C GLY A 127 7.72 -7.62 6.14
N PHE A 128 7.10 -8.77 5.94
CA PHE A 128 6.73 -9.69 7.03
C PHE A 128 7.95 -10.26 7.76
N ALA A 129 9.00 -10.61 7.02
CA ALA A 129 10.24 -11.13 7.61
C ALA A 129 10.98 -10.06 8.43
N LEU A 130 11.01 -8.81 7.94
CA LEU A 130 11.51 -7.66 8.69
C LEU A 130 10.68 -7.38 9.95
N ALA A 131 9.35 -7.48 9.88
CA ALA A 131 8.48 -7.31 11.05
C ALA A 131 8.82 -8.32 12.14
N ALA A 132 8.95 -9.60 11.79
CA ALA A 132 9.35 -10.64 12.73
C ALA A 132 10.73 -10.35 13.36
N LYS A 133 11.71 -9.91 12.53
CA LYS A 133 13.05 -9.53 12.99
C LYS A 133 13.00 -8.35 13.97
N LEU A 134 12.29 -7.26 13.64
CA LEU A 134 12.16 -6.07 14.49
C LEU A 134 11.42 -6.35 15.80
N LYS A 135 10.47 -7.29 15.78
CA LYS A 135 9.70 -7.72 16.95
C LYS A 135 10.40 -8.83 17.75
N ASN A 136 11.55 -9.31 17.26
CA ASN A 136 12.27 -10.46 17.84
C ASN A 136 11.39 -11.71 17.95
N GLU A 137 10.56 -11.99 16.95
CA GLU A 137 9.67 -13.15 16.84
C GLU A 137 10.34 -14.28 16.07
N ASP A 138 10.26 -15.51 16.56
CA ASP A 138 10.71 -16.70 15.83
C ASP A 138 9.62 -17.20 14.87
N SER A 139 9.32 -16.39 13.86
CA SER A 139 8.33 -16.69 12.82
C SER A 139 9.01 -16.83 11.46
N LYS A 140 8.60 -17.83 10.69
CA LYS A 140 9.01 -18.00 9.31
C LYS A 140 8.04 -17.31 8.36
N VAL A 141 8.55 -16.90 7.21
CA VAL A 141 7.75 -16.35 6.12
C VAL A 141 7.97 -17.18 4.87
N TYR A 142 6.90 -17.82 4.40
CA TYR A 142 6.90 -18.63 3.18
C TYR A 142 6.23 -17.83 2.07
N VAL A 143 6.96 -17.58 0.98
CA VAL A 143 6.44 -16.90 -0.21
C VAL A 143 6.32 -17.89 -1.35
N PHE A 144 5.11 -18.18 -1.78
CA PHE A 144 4.86 -18.95 -2.98
C PHE A 144 4.92 -18.01 -4.19
N SER A 145 5.86 -18.24 -5.07
CA SER A 145 6.11 -17.46 -6.28
C SER A 145 6.08 -18.37 -7.51
N SER A 146 6.03 -17.77 -8.70
CA SER A 146 6.05 -18.51 -9.96
C SER A 146 7.18 -18.07 -10.88
N ASP A 147 7.55 -18.92 -11.80
CA ASP A 147 8.51 -18.62 -12.86
C ASP A 147 8.00 -17.48 -13.76
N GLY A 148 6.70 -17.47 -14.08
CA GLY A 148 6.09 -16.46 -14.93
C GLY A 148 6.12 -15.02 -14.39
N GLU A 149 6.10 -14.84 -13.05
CA GLU A 149 6.22 -13.50 -12.45
C GLU A 149 7.67 -13.09 -12.18
N SER A 150 8.59 -14.04 -12.15
CA SER A 150 9.98 -13.84 -11.72
C SER A 150 10.78 -12.83 -12.56
N PRO A 151 10.50 -12.60 -13.86
CA PRO A 151 11.16 -11.56 -14.65
C PRO A 151 10.83 -10.13 -14.22
N LYS A 152 9.81 -9.91 -13.36
CA LYS A 152 9.43 -8.56 -12.94
C LYS A 152 10.52 -7.90 -12.10
N GLY A 153 10.90 -6.66 -12.45
CA GLY A 153 11.98 -5.91 -11.81
C GLY A 153 11.91 -5.84 -10.28
N GLN A 154 10.71 -5.67 -9.74
CA GLN A 154 10.48 -5.60 -8.28
C GLN A 154 10.90 -6.89 -7.55
N ILE A 155 10.86 -8.05 -8.18
CA ILE A 155 11.38 -9.30 -7.59
C ILE A 155 12.90 -9.22 -7.40
N ALA A 156 13.62 -8.64 -8.38
CA ALA A 156 15.06 -8.42 -8.25
C ALA A 156 15.40 -7.42 -7.13
N GLU A 157 14.59 -6.38 -6.97
CA GLU A 157 14.68 -5.43 -5.87
C GLU A 157 14.50 -6.14 -4.51
N ALA A 158 13.44 -6.92 -4.37
CA ALA A 158 13.13 -7.67 -3.14
C ALA A 158 14.23 -8.69 -2.80
N ARG A 159 14.78 -9.40 -3.80
CA ARG A 159 15.90 -10.33 -3.58
C ARG A 159 17.14 -9.64 -2.98
N ARG A 160 17.49 -8.46 -3.49
CA ARG A 160 18.64 -7.67 -2.98
C ARG A 160 18.39 -7.22 -1.55
N THR A 161 17.20 -6.69 -1.27
CA THR A 161 16.82 -6.25 0.08
C THR A 161 16.81 -7.41 1.08
N ALA A 162 16.23 -8.55 0.74
CA ALA A 162 16.20 -9.72 1.59
C ALA A 162 17.61 -10.20 1.99
N LYS A 163 18.55 -10.19 1.03
CA LYS A 163 19.95 -10.54 1.30
C LYS A 163 20.66 -9.50 2.13
N LYS A 164 20.49 -8.22 1.80
CA LYS A 164 21.07 -7.09 2.56
C LYS A 164 20.66 -7.16 4.04
N GLU A 165 19.39 -7.42 4.30
CA GLU A 165 18.83 -7.49 5.66
C GLU A 165 19.08 -8.84 6.35
N ASN A 166 19.73 -9.78 5.67
CA ASN A 166 20.03 -11.14 6.14
C ASN A 166 18.79 -11.88 6.68
N LEU A 167 17.70 -11.88 5.91
CA LEU A 167 16.41 -12.45 6.31
C LEU A 167 16.44 -13.98 6.24
N ASN A 168 17.05 -14.63 7.23
CA ASN A 168 17.14 -16.09 7.33
C ASN A 168 15.80 -16.76 7.72
N ASN A 169 14.80 -15.98 7.99
CA ASN A 169 13.42 -16.42 8.23
C ASN A 169 12.53 -16.31 6.99
N LEU A 170 13.08 -15.91 5.83
CA LEU A 170 12.36 -15.81 4.56
C LEU A 170 12.70 -16.98 3.65
N ILE A 171 11.68 -17.74 3.26
CA ILE A 171 11.77 -18.92 2.38
C ILE A 171 10.83 -18.70 1.18
N VAL A 172 11.40 -18.70 -0.01
CA VAL A 172 10.63 -18.65 -1.27
C VAL A 172 10.45 -20.06 -1.80
N ILE A 173 9.24 -20.43 -2.14
CA ILE A 173 8.90 -21.66 -2.84
C ILE A 173 8.48 -21.25 -4.26
N LEU A 174 9.33 -21.53 -5.23
CA LEU A 174 9.15 -21.17 -6.62
C LEU A 174 8.51 -22.32 -7.39
N ASP A 175 7.24 -22.17 -7.77
CA ASP A 175 6.57 -23.10 -8.71
C ASP A 175 7.14 -22.87 -10.12
N TYR A 176 8.05 -23.76 -10.52
CA TYR A 176 8.74 -23.71 -11.80
C TYR A 176 8.14 -24.74 -12.76
N ASN A 177 7.06 -24.37 -13.44
CA ASN A 177 6.33 -25.24 -14.37
C ASN A 177 6.58 -24.93 -15.86
N ASP A 178 7.39 -23.93 -16.17
CA ASP A 178 7.77 -23.46 -17.52
C ASP A 178 6.57 -23.03 -18.41
N ILE A 179 5.40 -22.69 -17.82
CA ILE A 179 4.20 -22.34 -18.58
C ILE A 179 3.56 -21.06 -18.06
N GLN A 180 3.30 -20.15 -18.99
CA GLN A 180 2.49 -18.94 -18.80
C GLN A 180 1.23 -19.02 -19.68
N ILE A 181 0.33 -18.03 -19.56
CA ILE A 181 -0.90 -17.97 -20.35
C ILE A 181 -0.63 -17.93 -21.87
N SER A 182 0.49 -17.33 -22.29
CA SER A 182 0.87 -17.17 -23.70
C SER A 182 1.79 -18.29 -24.23
N GLY A 183 2.13 -19.28 -23.40
CA GLY A 183 3.03 -20.36 -23.79
C GLY A 183 4.15 -20.61 -22.77
N ARG A 184 5.27 -21.15 -23.24
CA ARG A 184 6.42 -21.45 -22.36
C ARG A 184 7.12 -20.19 -21.90
N THR A 185 7.59 -20.17 -20.64
CA THR A 185 8.31 -19.01 -20.06
C THR A 185 9.51 -18.61 -20.89
N ARG A 186 10.29 -19.57 -21.41
CA ARG A 186 11.44 -19.30 -22.27
C ARG A 186 11.09 -18.64 -23.62
N ASP A 187 9.86 -18.85 -24.11
CA ASP A 187 9.40 -18.29 -25.38
C ASP A 187 8.77 -16.90 -25.17
N VAL A 188 8.26 -16.62 -23.96
CA VAL A 188 7.67 -15.32 -23.59
C VAL A 188 8.77 -14.34 -23.14
N LEU A 189 9.54 -14.71 -22.14
CA LEU A 189 10.69 -13.95 -21.65
C LEU A 189 11.61 -14.88 -20.83
N TYR A 190 12.71 -15.31 -21.42
CA TYR A 190 13.66 -16.19 -20.74
C TYR A 190 14.43 -15.48 -19.64
N VAL A 191 14.49 -16.13 -18.47
CA VAL A 191 15.34 -15.72 -17.34
C VAL A 191 15.95 -16.97 -16.70
N ASP A 192 17.26 -16.98 -16.51
CA ASP A 192 17.92 -18.01 -15.68
C ASP A 192 17.70 -17.68 -14.20
N LEU A 193 16.58 -18.18 -13.65
CA LEU A 193 16.18 -17.88 -12.27
C LEU A 193 17.22 -18.38 -11.26
N LYS A 194 17.85 -19.52 -11.51
CA LYS A 194 18.90 -20.05 -10.63
C LYS A 194 20.11 -19.11 -10.57
N ALA A 195 20.55 -18.62 -11.73
CA ALA A 195 21.64 -17.66 -11.81
C ALA A 195 21.29 -16.33 -11.12
N GLU A 196 20.07 -15.82 -11.27
CA GLU A 196 19.61 -14.60 -10.62
C GLU A 196 19.58 -14.70 -9.09
N TYR A 197 19.03 -15.78 -8.52
CA TYR A 197 19.04 -16.01 -7.08
C TYR A 197 20.48 -16.22 -6.56
N LYS A 198 21.31 -16.95 -7.31
CA LYS A 198 22.72 -17.17 -6.97
C LYS A 198 23.51 -15.85 -6.93
N SER A 199 23.33 -14.99 -7.94
CA SER A 199 24.01 -13.70 -8.00
C SER A 199 23.57 -12.75 -6.88
N ALA A 200 22.35 -12.88 -6.40
CA ALA A 200 21.83 -12.17 -5.23
C ALA A 200 22.30 -12.76 -3.88
N GLY A 201 23.06 -13.85 -3.88
CA GLY A 201 23.64 -14.48 -2.68
C GLY A 201 22.63 -15.27 -1.83
N TRP A 202 21.57 -15.78 -2.44
CA TRP A 202 20.59 -16.64 -1.78
C TRP A 202 21.06 -18.08 -1.67
N ASN A 203 20.59 -18.80 -0.64
CA ASN A 203 20.65 -20.27 -0.61
C ASN A 203 19.64 -20.83 -1.61
N ILE A 204 20.06 -21.83 -2.41
CA ILE A 204 19.24 -22.40 -3.47
C ILE A 204 19.13 -23.90 -3.28
N ILE A 205 17.90 -24.41 -3.30
CA ILE A 205 17.60 -25.85 -3.25
C ILE A 205 16.70 -26.16 -4.44
N GLU A 206 17.02 -27.18 -5.22
CA GLU A 206 16.17 -27.64 -6.33
C GLU A 206 15.53 -28.97 -5.98
N VAL A 207 14.23 -29.12 -6.26
CA VAL A 207 13.47 -30.33 -5.95
C VAL A 207 12.49 -30.67 -7.06
N ASN A 208 12.08 -31.96 -7.11
CA ASN A 208 10.86 -32.33 -7.80
C ASN A 208 9.66 -31.81 -6.97
N GLY A 209 8.92 -30.84 -7.51
CA GLY A 209 7.79 -30.18 -6.85
C GLY A 209 6.55 -31.06 -6.63
N HIS A 210 6.61 -32.33 -7.05
CA HIS A 210 5.57 -33.35 -6.82
C HIS A 210 6.05 -34.49 -5.90
N ASP A 211 7.27 -34.40 -5.36
CA ASP A 211 7.84 -35.34 -4.42
C ASP A 211 7.81 -34.77 -3.00
N PHE A 212 6.88 -35.23 -2.18
CA PHE A 212 6.69 -34.75 -0.81
C PHE A 212 7.91 -35.02 0.09
N GLU A 213 8.69 -36.08 -0.15
CA GLU A 213 9.92 -36.35 0.57
C GLU A 213 10.96 -35.26 0.31
N GLN A 214 11.24 -34.97 -0.97
CA GLN A 214 12.19 -33.92 -1.36
C GLN A 214 11.74 -32.53 -0.91
N ILE A 215 10.44 -32.19 -1.04
CA ILE A 215 9.90 -30.91 -0.60
C ILE A 215 10.08 -30.73 0.91
N ASN A 216 9.76 -31.74 1.71
CA ASN A 216 9.89 -31.68 3.17
C ASN A 216 11.35 -31.58 3.62
N GLU A 217 12.28 -32.31 2.98
CA GLU A 217 13.72 -32.19 3.24
C GLU A 217 14.24 -30.79 2.91
N ALA A 218 13.84 -30.24 1.76
CA ALA A 218 14.20 -28.87 1.36
C ALA A 218 13.68 -27.80 2.33
N LEU A 219 12.45 -27.94 2.79
CA LEU A 219 11.87 -27.04 3.80
C LEU A 219 12.64 -27.12 5.13
N GLU A 220 13.02 -28.31 5.56
CA GLU A 220 13.82 -28.50 6.78
C GLU A 220 15.20 -27.86 6.68
N ILE A 221 15.88 -28.04 5.55
CA ILE A 221 17.17 -27.36 5.28
C ILE A 221 16.98 -25.83 5.28
N ALA A 222 15.96 -25.33 4.60
CA ALA A 222 15.69 -23.89 4.49
C ALA A 222 15.37 -23.25 5.85
N GLU A 223 14.55 -23.87 6.69
CA GLU A 223 14.19 -23.39 8.03
C GLU A 223 15.39 -23.32 8.99
N ASN A 224 16.37 -24.20 8.80
CA ASN A 224 17.58 -24.26 9.61
C ASN A 224 18.74 -23.43 9.06
N TYR A 225 18.65 -22.91 7.83
CA TYR A 225 19.70 -22.09 7.22
C TYR A 225 19.74 -20.70 7.87
N LYS A 226 20.93 -20.26 8.35
CA LYS A 226 21.09 -19.02 9.13
C LYS A 226 21.86 -17.91 8.42
N LEU A 227 22.42 -18.17 7.22
CA LEU A 227 23.28 -17.22 6.53
C LEU A 227 22.55 -16.33 5.50
N GLY A 228 21.21 -16.35 5.52
CA GLY A 228 20.39 -15.51 4.65
C GLY A 228 19.10 -16.20 4.18
N PRO A 229 18.38 -15.59 3.22
CA PRO A 229 17.14 -16.13 2.68
C PRO A 229 17.41 -17.37 1.81
N THR A 230 16.39 -18.22 1.68
CA THR A 230 16.43 -19.45 0.87
C THR A 230 15.35 -19.44 -0.21
N VAL A 231 15.69 -19.88 -1.43
CA VAL A 231 14.73 -20.24 -2.47
C VAL A 231 14.74 -21.74 -2.73
N ILE A 232 13.57 -22.34 -2.73
CA ILE A 232 13.33 -23.73 -3.17
C ILE A 232 12.74 -23.64 -4.58
N ILE A 233 13.51 -24.01 -5.60
CA ILE A 233 13.05 -24.08 -7.00
C ILE A 233 12.41 -25.45 -7.17
N ALA A 234 11.09 -25.48 -7.20
CA ALA A 234 10.30 -26.69 -7.30
C ALA A 234 9.88 -26.92 -8.76
N HIS A 235 10.49 -27.90 -9.42
CA HIS A 235 10.13 -28.29 -10.78
C HIS A 235 8.78 -29.03 -10.76
N THR A 236 7.76 -28.38 -11.33
CA THR A 236 6.37 -28.84 -11.31
C THR A 236 5.81 -29.02 -12.73
N ILE A 237 4.59 -29.51 -12.81
CA ILE A 237 3.86 -29.73 -14.05
C ILE A 237 2.51 -29.01 -13.94
N ILE A 238 2.24 -28.05 -14.84
CA ILE A 238 0.92 -27.41 -14.93
C ILE A 238 -0.14 -28.47 -15.26
N GLY A 239 -1.31 -28.40 -14.59
CA GLY A 239 -2.39 -29.37 -14.80
C GLY A 239 -2.10 -30.80 -14.30
N LYS A 240 -1.14 -30.94 -13.37
CA LYS A 240 -0.67 -32.23 -12.81
C LYS A 240 -1.79 -33.14 -12.34
N GLY A 241 -1.74 -34.41 -12.78
CA GLY A 241 -2.69 -35.46 -12.38
C GLY A 241 -3.82 -35.70 -13.38
N VAL A 242 -3.93 -34.90 -14.44
CA VAL A 242 -4.90 -35.08 -15.52
C VAL A 242 -4.17 -35.11 -16.86
N SER A 243 -4.16 -36.24 -17.52
CA SER A 243 -3.28 -36.54 -18.66
C SER A 243 -3.39 -35.54 -19.82
N PHE A 244 -4.60 -35.06 -20.13
CA PHE A 244 -4.84 -34.12 -21.22
C PHE A 244 -4.61 -32.65 -20.80
N MET A 245 -4.39 -32.35 -19.51
CA MET A 245 -4.07 -31.01 -18.99
C MET A 245 -2.56 -30.79 -18.79
N GLU A 246 -1.80 -31.87 -18.52
CA GLU A 246 -0.37 -31.76 -18.19
C GLU A 246 0.42 -31.07 -19.31
N ASN A 247 1.23 -30.04 -18.92
CA ASN A 247 2.07 -29.24 -19.83
C ASN A 247 1.31 -28.49 -20.93
N ARG A 248 0.02 -28.17 -20.71
CA ARG A 248 -0.83 -27.51 -21.69
C ARG A 248 -1.20 -26.11 -21.20
N HIS A 249 -0.72 -25.08 -21.89
CA HIS A 249 -0.97 -23.67 -21.53
C HIS A 249 -2.43 -23.27 -21.66
N GLU A 250 -3.21 -23.96 -22.49
CA GLU A 250 -4.64 -23.72 -22.68
C GLU A 250 -5.43 -23.88 -21.38
N TYR A 251 -4.98 -24.73 -20.47
CA TYR A 251 -5.59 -24.93 -19.17
C TYR A 251 -5.01 -24.03 -18.06
N HIS A 252 -4.16 -23.07 -18.42
CA HIS A 252 -3.66 -22.11 -17.44
C HIS A 252 -4.80 -21.34 -16.75
N GLY A 253 -5.74 -20.76 -17.53
CA GLY A 253 -6.83 -19.93 -17.03
C GLY A 253 -8.22 -20.36 -17.52
N SER A 254 -8.37 -21.55 -18.09
CA SER A 254 -9.63 -22.05 -18.64
C SER A 254 -10.22 -23.16 -17.78
N PRO A 255 -11.46 -23.02 -17.28
CA PRO A 255 -12.18 -24.12 -16.61
C PRO A 255 -12.52 -25.21 -17.62
N LEU A 256 -12.67 -26.44 -17.13
CA LEU A 256 -13.07 -27.59 -17.94
C LEU A 256 -14.54 -27.52 -18.34
N SER A 257 -14.86 -28.05 -19.53
CA SER A 257 -16.24 -28.42 -19.91
C SER A 257 -16.75 -29.56 -19.01
N ASP A 258 -18.06 -29.81 -19.01
CA ASP A 258 -18.64 -30.87 -18.18
C ASP A 258 -18.11 -32.26 -18.59
N GLU A 259 -17.87 -32.46 -19.89
CA GLU A 259 -17.29 -33.70 -20.42
C GLU A 259 -15.81 -33.88 -20.02
N GLU A 260 -15.03 -32.83 -20.10
CA GLU A 260 -13.64 -32.82 -19.66
C GLU A 260 -13.55 -33.02 -18.13
N LEU A 261 -14.44 -32.38 -17.36
CA LEU A 261 -14.50 -32.55 -15.90
C LEU A 261 -14.77 -34.01 -15.53
N GLU A 262 -15.73 -34.67 -16.16
CA GLU A 262 -16.02 -36.09 -15.91
C GLU A 262 -14.80 -36.97 -16.16
N LYS A 263 -14.09 -36.75 -17.29
CA LYS A 263 -12.85 -37.48 -17.62
C LYS A 263 -11.76 -37.21 -16.59
N ALA A 264 -11.54 -35.93 -16.21
CA ALA A 264 -10.52 -35.54 -15.26
C ALA A 264 -10.76 -36.13 -13.86
N LEU A 265 -11.98 -36.06 -13.36
CA LEU A 265 -12.36 -36.62 -12.05
C LEU A 265 -12.21 -38.16 -12.04
N LYS A 266 -12.53 -38.82 -13.15
CA LYS A 266 -12.30 -40.28 -13.29
C LYS A 266 -10.81 -40.62 -13.28
N GLU A 267 -9.93 -39.84 -13.94
CA GLU A 267 -8.46 -40.04 -13.86
C GLU A 267 -7.93 -39.88 -12.42
N LEU A 268 -8.52 -38.94 -11.67
CA LEU A 268 -8.16 -38.68 -10.27
C LEU A 268 -8.78 -39.69 -9.29
N ASP A 269 -9.67 -40.58 -9.74
CA ASP A 269 -10.46 -41.47 -8.88
C ASP A 269 -11.29 -40.69 -7.84
N ILE A 270 -11.98 -39.62 -8.31
CA ILE A 270 -12.82 -38.72 -7.51
C ILE A 270 -14.25 -38.76 -8.05
N GLU A 271 -15.23 -38.83 -7.15
CA GLU A 271 -16.65 -38.79 -7.50
C GLU A 271 -17.05 -37.43 -8.10
N ASN A 272 -17.83 -37.46 -9.18
CA ASN A 272 -18.42 -36.26 -9.77
C ASN A 272 -19.75 -35.90 -9.12
N ASP A 273 -19.70 -35.14 -8.04
CA ASP A 273 -20.86 -34.61 -7.32
C ASP A 273 -21.13 -33.10 -7.62
N ILE A 274 -20.67 -32.61 -8.77
CA ILE A 274 -20.69 -31.17 -9.13
C ILE A 274 -22.09 -30.55 -9.05
N GLN A 275 -23.15 -31.31 -9.34
CA GLN A 275 -24.51 -30.81 -9.33
C GLN A 275 -24.97 -30.31 -7.95
N LYS A 276 -24.47 -30.93 -6.88
CA LYS A 276 -24.67 -30.50 -5.49
C LYS A 276 -24.20 -29.04 -5.30
N PHE A 277 -23.00 -28.72 -5.81
CA PHE A 277 -22.39 -27.40 -5.64
C PHE A 277 -23.04 -26.34 -6.55
N ARG A 278 -23.46 -26.71 -7.77
CA ARG A 278 -24.23 -25.84 -8.66
C ARG A 278 -25.54 -25.44 -8.00
N THR A 279 -26.28 -26.40 -7.46
CA THR A 279 -27.53 -26.14 -6.74
C THR A 279 -27.33 -25.29 -5.49
N ALA A 280 -26.22 -25.49 -4.76
CA ALA A 280 -25.89 -24.66 -3.61
C ALA A 280 -25.55 -23.22 -4.03
N ARG A 281 -24.80 -23.05 -5.13
CA ARG A 281 -24.45 -21.74 -5.67
C ARG A 281 -25.65 -20.92 -6.10
N GLU A 282 -26.66 -21.54 -6.73
CA GLU A 282 -27.88 -20.87 -7.16
C GLU A 282 -28.69 -20.28 -5.98
N LYS A 283 -28.48 -20.83 -4.77
CA LYS A 283 -29.15 -20.38 -3.54
C LYS A 283 -28.41 -19.31 -2.79
N LEU A 284 -27.20 -18.93 -3.24
CA LEU A 284 -26.41 -17.90 -2.57
C LEU A 284 -27.10 -16.53 -2.66
N PRO A 285 -27.10 -15.73 -1.59
CA PRO A 285 -27.79 -14.45 -1.57
C PRO A 285 -27.09 -13.42 -2.47
N LEU A 286 -27.86 -12.50 -3.06
CA LEU A 286 -27.32 -11.36 -3.81
C LEU A 286 -27.00 -10.21 -2.85
N LYS A 287 -25.93 -10.37 -2.08
CA LYS A 287 -25.40 -9.33 -1.18
C LYS A 287 -23.88 -9.35 -1.21
N LYS A 288 -23.26 -8.22 -0.91
CA LYS A 288 -21.80 -8.11 -0.77
C LYS A 288 -21.33 -8.92 0.44
N SER A 289 -20.23 -9.69 0.26
CA SER A 289 -19.53 -10.32 1.38
C SER A 289 -18.82 -9.26 2.23
N GLU A 290 -18.76 -9.47 3.53
CA GLU A 290 -17.98 -8.64 4.46
C GLU A 290 -16.70 -9.36 4.82
N LYS A 291 -15.59 -8.61 4.88
CA LYS A 291 -14.28 -9.10 5.30
C LYS A 291 -13.78 -8.26 6.46
N ASN A 292 -13.10 -8.92 7.38
CA ASN A 292 -12.38 -8.25 8.45
C ASN A 292 -10.88 -8.24 8.13
N TYR A 293 -10.27 -7.06 8.20
CA TYR A 293 -8.83 -6.88 7.98
C TYR A 293 -8.12 -6.77 9.33
N PRO A 294 -7.46 -7.85 9.79
CA PRO A 294 -6.87 -7.87 11.13
C PRO A 294 -5.58 -7.05 11.17
N ASN A 295 -5.67 -5.79 11.56
CA ASN A 295 -4.52 -4.99 11.94
C ASN A 295 -4.28 -5.11 13.45
N GLU A 296 -3.02 -5.15 13.86
CA GLU A 296 -2.66 -5.04 15.26
C GLU A 296 -2.79 -3.58 15.70
N LYS A 297 -3.69 -3.32 16.64
CA LYS A 297 -3.87 -1.97 17.18
C LYS A 297 -2.66 -1.56 18.03
N LEU A 298 -2.03 -0.45 17.66
CA LEU A 298 -0.92 0.14 18.37
C LEU A 298 -1.42 1.25 19.30
N ASN A 299 -1.01 1.20 20.56
CA ASN A 299 -1.28 2.29 21.51
C ASN A 299 -0.09 3.26 21.52
N VAL A 300 -0.09 4.18 20.56
CA VAL A 300 1.03 5.10 20.31
C VAL A 300 1.04 6.27 21.29
N GLU A 301 2.14 6.42 22.03
CA GLU A 301 2.40 7.62 22.82
C GLU A 301 2.62 8.82 21.92
N TYR A 302 1.94 9.92 22.25
CA TYR A 302 1.99 11.16 21.48
C TYR A 302 3.38 11.82 21.47
N GLY A 303 4.18 11.59 22.52
CA GLY A 303 5.48 12.23 22.71
C GLY A 303 5.36 13.70 23.11
N THR A 304 6.42 14.48 22.88
CA THR A 304 6.50 15.90 23.24
C THR A 304 6.39 16.77 21.99
N PRO A 305 5.24 17.42 21.73
CA PRO A 305 5.04 18.25 20.56
C PRO A 305 6.01 19.44 20.50
N ILE A 306 6.52 19.71 19.29
CA ILE A 306 7.40 20.84 19.04
C ILE A 306 6.60 21.98 18.40
N THR A 307 6.65 23.17 19.02
CA THR A 307 6.07 24.40 18.46
C THR A 307 7.20 25.27 17.88
N TYR A 308 7.06 25.67 16.63
CA TYR A 308 8.00 26.52 15.92
C TYR A 308 7.50 27.96 15.96
N GLU A 309 8.23 28.87 16.61
CA GLU A 309 7.71 30.22 16.91
C GLU A 309 8.38 31.34 16.12
N ASN A 310 9.69 31.28 15.90
CA ASN A 310 10.46 32.45 15.47
C ASN A 310 11.48 32.19 14.36
N LYS A 311 11.47 31.04 13.70
CA LYS A 311 12.53 30.67 12.76
C LYS A 311 11.97 30.01 11.52
N LYS A 312 12.37 30.51 10.34
CA LYS A 312 12.10 29.79 9.09
C LYS A 312 12.65 28.38 9.17
N THR A 313 11.79 27.40 8.98
CA THR A 313 12.16 26.00 8.83
C THR A 313 11.28 25.32 7.79
N ASP A 314 11.66 24.16 7.32
CA ASP A 314 10.87 23.39 6.37
C ASP A 314 9.99 22.35 7.08
N ASN A 315 8.87 22.01 6.46
CA ASN A 315 7.93 21.02 6.98
C ASN A 315 8.59 19.63 7.12
N ARG A 316 9.57 19.29 6.26
CA ARG A 316 10.31 18.04 6.31
C ARG A 316 11.13 17.91 7.61
N SER A 317 11.77 19.01 8.05
CA SER A 317 12.51 19.03 9.33
C SER A 317 11.57 18.84 10.52
N ALA A 318 10.37 19.44 10.47
CA ALA A 318 9.36 19.21 11.50
C ALA A 318 8.86 17.76 11.52
N PHE A 319 8.65 17.15 10.34
CA PHE A 319 8.36 15.74 10.20
C PHE A 319 9.43 14.84 10.84
N GLY A 320 10.71 15.04 10.45
CA GLY A 320 11.82 14.21 10.96
C GLY A 320 11.99 14.32 12.47
N ASN A 321 11.84 15.53 13.04
CA ASN A 321 11.91 15.76 14.49
C ASN A 321 10.75 15.10 15.23
N ALA A 322 9.52 15.24 14.74
CA ALA A 322 8.33 14.61 15.32
C ALA A 322 8.44 13.08 15.30
N LEU A 323 8.89 12.51 14.18
CA LEU A 323 9.05 11.06 14.05
C LEU A 323 10.15 10.52 14.99
N ALA A 324 11.27 11.24 15.13
CA ALA A 324 12.33 10.88 16.08
C ALA A 324 11.82 10.87 17.54
N ASP A 325 11.04 11.88 17.92
CA ASP A 325 10.44 11.95 19.26
C ASP A 325 9.42 10.84 19.50
N ILE A 326 8.55 10.54 18.51
CA ILE A 326 7.61 9.42 18.57
C ILE A 326 8.35 8.10 18.75
N ALA A 327 9.41 7.86 17.96
CA ALA A 327 10.20 6.64 18.06
C ALA A 327 10.82 6.49 19.45
N LYS A 328 11.39 7.56 20.00
CA LYS A 328 11.95 7.57 21.36
C LYS A 328 10.89 7.27 22.44
N SER A 329 9.72 7.87 22.32
CA SER A 329 8.62 7.72 23.31
C SER A 329 7.98 6.33 23.30
N ASN A 330 8.10 5.57 22.20
CA ASN A 330 7.47 4.27 22.03
C ASN A 330 8.45 3.08 21.97
N LYS A 331 9.75 3.32 22.12
CA LYS A 331 10.83 2.34 21.93
C LYS A 331 10.63 1.02 22.67
N GLU A 332 10.13 1.07 23.90
CA GLU A 332 9.94 -0.11 24.77
C GLU A 332 8.55 -0.78 24.58
N LYS A 333 7.70 -0.27 23.67
CA LYS A 333 6.33 -0.75 23.50
C LYS A 333 6.14 -1.60 22.25
N PHE A 334 6.63 -1.10 21.12
CA PHE A 334 6.56 -1.74 19.82
C PHE A 334 7.58 -1.13 18.86
N PRO A 335 7.96 -1.85 17.80
CA PRO A 335 8.87 -1.31 16.79
C PRO A 335 8.27 -0.12 16.03
N VAL A 336 9.11 0.89 15.80
CA VAL A 336 8.85 2.00 14.89
C VAL A 336 9.84 1.90 13.75
N ALA A 337 9.38 1.88 12.51
CA ALA A 337 10.23 1.81 11.32
C ALA A 337 10.09 3.06 10.45
N ALA A 338 11.21 3.51 9.90
CA ALA A 338 11.27 4.53 8.86
C ALA A 338 12.10 4.02 7.68
N ILE A 339 11.53 4.13 6.48
CA ILE A 339 12.07 3.58 5.23
C ILE A 339 12.28 4.73 4.25
N ASP A 340 13.41 4.74 3.55
CA ASP A 340 13.67 5.62 2.41
C ASP A 340 14.50 4.94 1.31
N CYS A 341 14.56 5.57 0.13
CA CYS A 341 15.25 5.10 -1.06
C CYS A 341 16.48 5.98 -1.38
N ASP A 342 17.51 5.93 -0.50
CA ASP A 342 18.75 6.72 -0.62
C ASP A 342 18.54 8.25 -0.45
N LEU A 343 17.50 8.65 0.28
CA LEU A 343 17.10 10.05 0.45
C LEU A 343 17.20 10.57 1.89
N LEU A 344 17.89 9.87 2.79
CA LEU A 344 18.03 10.19 4.23
C LEU A 344 18.15 11.69 4.55
N PRO A 345 19.08 12.47 3.94
CA PRO A 345 19.24 13.89 4.26
C PRO A 345 18.09 14.74 3.71
N SER A 346 17.50 14.37 2.59
CA SER A 346 16.44 15.10 1.90
C SER A 346 15.10 14.94 2.59
N VAL A 347 14.75 13.73 2.98
CA VAL A 347 13.49 13.42 3.71
C VAL A 347 13.62 13.60 5.23
N LYS A 348 14.79 14.07 5.71
CA LYS A 348 15.04 14.44 7.12
C LYS A 348 14.93 13.30 8.14
N LEU A 349 15.22 12.07 7.76
CA LEU A 349 15.22 10.92 8.68
C LEU A 349 16.50 10.81 9.55
N GLY A 350 17.45 11.76 9.46
CA GLY A 350 18.72 11.71 10.20
C GLY A 350 18.56 11.65 11.71
N GLU A 351 17.64 12.43 12.29
CA GLU A 351 17.37 12.40 13.74
C GLU A 351 16.67 11.09 14.15
N PHE A 352 15.76 10.56 13.34
CA PHE A 352 15.16 9.25 13.58
C PHE A 352 16.24 8.15 13.63
N LYS A 353 17.14 8.10 12.65
CA LYS A 353 18.23 7.12 12.59
C LYS A 353 19.16 7.17 13.81
N LYS A 354 19.39 8.36 14.39
CA LYS A 354 20.21 8.51 15.61
C LYS A 354 19.54 7.88 16.84
N VAL A 355 18.24 8.05 17.00
CA VAL A 355 17.51 7.56 18.18
C VAL A 355 17.03 6.13 18.02
N ASN A 356 16.80 5.66 16.78
CA ASN A 356 16.30 4.33 16.46
C ASN A 356 16.99 3.73 15.22
N PRO A 357 18.31 3.41 15.31
CA PRO A 357 19.06 2.90 14.16
C PRO A 357 18.55 1.56 13.64
N GLU A 358 18.00 0.69 14.49
CA GLU A 358 17.44 -0.61 14.10
C GLU A 358 16.12 -0.49 13.32
N GLY A 359 15.33 0.55 13.61
CA GLY A 359 14.09 0.85 12.90
C GLY A 359 14.31 1.63 11.60
N TYR A 360 15.53 2.12 11.34
CA TYR A 360 15.85 2.80 10.09
C TYR A 360 16.25 1.79 9.01
N ILE A 361 15.44 1.66 7.98
CA ILE A 361 15.60 0.68 6.90
C ILE A 361 15.88 1.41 5.59
N GLN A 362 17.13 1.40 5.15
CA GLN A 362 17.55 1.93 3.86
C GLN A 362 17.33 0.86 2.79
N ILE A 363 16.49 1.15 1.79
CA ILE A 363 16.18 0.21 0.70
C ILE A 363 17.10 0.40 -0.51
N GLY A 364 17.70 1.59 -0.69
CA GLY A 364 18.33 2.02 -1.93
C GLY A 364 17.26 2.49 -2.93
N ILE A 365 17.65 2.81 -4.15
CA ILE A 365 16.72 3.28 -5.20
C ILE A 365 15.88 2.10 -5.69
N GLN A 366 14.77 1.81 -5.00
CA GLN A 366 13.88 0.65 -5.21
C GLN A 366 12.47 0.96 -4.67
N GLU A 367 11.84 2.00 -5.16
CA GLU A 367 10.62 2.61 -4.61
C GLU A 367 9.42 1.66 -4.65
N HIS A 368 9.27 0.87 -5.71
CA HIS A 368 8.23 -0.15 -5.82
C HIS A 368 8.33 -1.19 -4.69
N ASN A 369 9.55 -1.65 -4.44
CA ASN A 369 9.84 -2.59 -3.35
C ASN A 369 9.63 -1.94 -1.98
N ALA A 370 10.10 -0.70 -1.81
CA ALA A 370 9.98 0.07 -0.56
C ALA A 370 8.51 0.29 -0.17
N ALA A 371 7.67 0.74 -1.10
CA ALA A 371 6.23 0.94 -0.88
C ALA A 371 5.52 -0.36 -0.46
N THR A 372 5.83 -1.49 -1.11
CA THR A 372 5.23 -2.79 -0.79
C THR A 372 5.71 -3.34 0.56
N ILE A 373 7.03 -3.28 0.83
CA ILE A 373 7.61 -3.66 2.13
C ILE A 373 6.97 -2.84 3.25
N SER A 374 6.86 -1.54 3.07
CA SER A 374 6.29 -0.64 4.07
C SER A 374 4.83 -0.98 4.41
N GLY A 375 4.04 -1.33 3.40
CA GLY A 375 2.66 -1.77 3.58
C GLY A 375 2.55 -3.05 4.40
N SER A 376 3.29 -4.09 4.05
CA SER A 376 3.25 -5.38 4.76
C SER A 376 3.87 -5.30 6.16
N LEU A 377 4.93 -4.50 6.33
CA LEU A 377 5.53 -4.21 7.63
C LEU A 377 4.51 -3.53 8.57
N SER A 378 3.80 -2.51 8.07
CA SER A 378 2.77 -1.80 8.84
C SER A 378 1.59 -2.69 9.23
N ALA A 379 1.22 -3.64 8.37
CA ALA A 379 0.15 -4.60 8.65
C ALA A 379 0.52 -5.65 9.71
N SER A 380 1.79 -5.70 10.12
CA SER A 380 2.35 -6.66 11.09
C SER A 380 2.59 -6.07 12.47
N GLY A 381 1.99 -4.93 12.82
CA GLY A 381 2.13 -4.32 14.13
C GLY A 381 3.45 -3.54 14.32
N VAL A 382 4.03 -3.03 13.22
CA VAL A 382 5.14 -2.08 13.24
C VAL A 382 4.60 -0.70 12.85
N LEU A 383 4.82 0.32 13.65
CA LEU A 383 4.49 1.69 13.25
C LEU A 383 5.45 2.12 12.13
N THR A 384 4.96 2.16 10.90
CA THR A 384 5.81 2.29 9.71
C THR A 384 5.57 3.61 8.99
N PHE A 385 6.66 4.35 8.75
CA PHE A 385 6.71 5.51 7.88
C PHE A 385 7.57 5.20 6.64
N PHE A 386 7.02 5.41 5.46
CA PHE A 386 7.77 5.43 4.20
C PHE A 386 7.94 6.89 3.79
N ALA A 387 9.18 7.34 3.64
CA ALA A 387 9.49 8.73 3.32
C ALA A 387 10.28 8.81 2.01
N ASP A 388 9.75 9.56 1.04
CA ASP A 388 10.36 9.73 -0.27
C ASP A 388 9.99 11.09 -0.88
N PHE A 389 10.48 11.40 -2.09
CA PHE A 389 9.96 12.50 -2.88
C PHE A 389 8.56 12.15 -3.39
N GLY A 390 7.73 13.16 -3.65
CA GLY A 390 6.34 12.95 -4.06
C GLY A 390 6.20 12.04 -5.28
N VAL A 391 6.93 12.34 -6.33
CA VAL A 391 6.93 11.55 -7.58
C VAL A 391 7.35 10.10 -7.31
N PHE A 392 8.39 9.87 -6.52
CA PHE A 392 8.98 8.54 -6.32
C PHE A 392 8.30 7.75 -5.20
N GLY A 393 7.72 8.41 -4.19
CA GLY A 393 7.02 7.74 -3.08
C GLY A 393 5.53 7.47 -3.32
N LEU A 394 4.92 8.19 -4.28
CA LEU A 394 3.48 8.07 -4.56
C LEU A 394 3.16 7.79 -6.03
N ASP A 395 3.69 8.59 -6.97
CA ASP A 395 3.32 8.49 -8.38
C ASP A 395 3.95 7.25 -9.03
N GLU A 396 5.27 7.11 -8.98
CA GLU A 396 5.97 5.94 -9.52
C GLU A 396 5.45 4.61 -8.93
N PRO A 397 5.38 4.40 -7.60
CA PRO A 397 4.86 3.18 -7.00
C PRO A 397 3.33 3.23 -6.76
N PHE A 398 2.57 3.94 -7.59
CA PHE A 398 1.13 4.09 -7.38
C PHE A 398 0.38 2.75 -7.27
N ASN A 399 0.74 1.76 -8.09
CA ASN A 399 0.11 0.44 -8.04
C ASN A 399 0.39 -0.28 -6.70
N GLN A 400 1.56 -0.10 -6.13
CA GLN A 400 1.95 -0.64 -4.82
C GLN A 400 1.20 0.07 -3.69
N GLN A 401 1.08 1.39 -3.77
CA GLN A 401 0.27 2.18 -2.81
C GLN A 401 -1.22 1.78 -2.90
N ARG A 402 -1.74 1.58 -4.12
CA ARG A 402 -3.10 1.07 -4.32
C ARG A 402 -3.28 -0.33 -3.74
N LEU A 403 -2.28 -1.21 -3.80
CA LEU A 403 -2.35 -2.52 -3.18
C LEU A 403 -2.31 -2.43 -1.64
N ASN A 404 -1.56 -1.48 -1.07
CA ASN A 404 -1.60 -1.15 0.35
C ASN A 404 -3.00 -0.68 0.77
N ASP A 405 -3.66 0.14 -0.06
CA ASP A 405 -5.04 0.60 0.16
C ASP A 405 -6.05 -0.56 0.17
N ILE A 406 -5.97 -1.46 -0.82
CA ILE A 406 -6.81 -2.67 -0.92
C ILE A 406 -6.61 -3.59 0.29
N ASN A 407 -5.39 -3.68 0.80
CA ASN A 407 -5.06 -4.50 1.97
C ASN A 407 -5.40 -3.84 3.30
N HIS A 408 -5.93 -2.62 3.31
CA HIS A 408 -6.18 -1.86 4.54
C HIS A 408 -4.95 -1.88 5.46
N SER A 409 -3.76 -1.63 4.91
CA SER A 409 -2.54 -1.54 5.70
C SER A 409 -2.57 -0.32 6.63
N ASN A 410 -1.58 -0.19 7.51
CA ASN A 410 -1.50 0.92 8.45
C ASN A 410 -0.32 1.85 8.13
N LEU A 411 -0.04 2.01 6.84
CA LEU A 411 1.13 2.72 6.33
C LEU A 411 0.98 4.25 6.45
N LYS A 412 2.05 4.92 6.90
CA LYS A 412 2.20 6.38 6.88
C LYS A 412 3.22 6.72 5.79
N THR A 413 2.75 7.26 4.67
CA THR A 413 3.60 7.69 3.56
C THR A 413 3.86 9.20 3.69
N ALA A 414 5.10 9.59 3.96
CA ALA A 414 5.52 10.98 4.10
C ALA A 414 6.23 11.41 2.81
N ILE A 415 5.51 12.02 1.88
CA ILE A 415 6.08 12.51 0.64
C ILE A 415 6.55 13.96 0.79
N THR A 416 7.71 14.22 0.22
CA THR A 416 8.39 15.52 0.28
C THR A 416 8.64 16.05 -1.12
N HIS A 417 9.10 17.29 -1.24
CA HIS A 417 9.38 17.93 -2.55
C HIS A 417 8.16 17.98 -3.48
N SER A 418 6.94 17.97 -2.89
CA SER A 418 5.69 18.01 -3.66
C SER A 418 5.43 19.42 -4.22
N GLY A 419 4.68 19.45 -5.31
CA GLY A 419 4.39 20.69 -6.01
C GLY A 419 5.57 21.21 -6.84
N THR A 420 5.47 22.44 -7.28
CA THR A 420 6.56 23.17 -7.94
C THR A 420 7.64 23.61 -6.95
N ASP A 421 7.35 23.50 -5.65
CA ASP A 421 8.29 23.80 -4.56
C ASP A 421 9.52 22.88 -4.52
N VAL A 422 9.55 21.84 -5.36
CA VAL A 422 10.77 21.05 -5.64
C VAL A 422 11.91 21.92 -6.20
N GLY A 423 11.57 22.97 -6.94
CA GLY A 423 12.48 24.00 -7.38
C GLY A 423 13.40 23.58 -8.51
N GLU A 424 14.71 23.56 -8.24
CA GLU A 424 15.78 23.40 -9.23
C GLU A 424 15.78 22.03 -9.90
N ASP A 425 15.27 20.97 -9.25
CA ASP A 425 15.19 19.62 -9.81
C ASP A 425 14.21 19.54 -11.01
N GLY A 426 13.22 20.42 -11.06
CA GLY A 426 12.38 20.67 -12.24
C GLY A 426 11.33 19.57 -12.50
N LYS A 427 10.88 19.49 -13.75
CA LYS A 427 9.66 18.78 -14.18
C LYS A 427 9.55 17.32 -13.74
N THR A 428 10.64 16.56 -13.77
CA THR A 428 10.65 15.13 -13.43
C THR A 428 10.48 14.85 -11.94
N HIS A 429 10.56 15.89 -11.10
CA HIS A 429 10.46 15.81 -9.64
C HIS A 429 9.23 16.54 -9.09
N GLN A 430 8.42 17.16 -9.96
CA GLN A 430 7.21 17.92 -9.59
C GLN A 430 6.01 17.00 -9.39
N GLU A 431 5.76 16.57 -8.15
CA GLU A 431 4.50 15.88 -7.83
C GLU A 431 3.37 16.91 -7.67
N VAL A 432 2.64 17.14 -8.74
CA VAL A 432 1.52 18.09 -8.82
C VAL A 432 0.16 17.41 -8.99
N ASN A 433 0.07 16.09 -8.75
CA ASN A 433 -1.14 15.31 -8.94
C ASN A 433 -1.53 14.43 -7.76
N TYR A 434 -0.91 14.61 -6.58
CA TYR A 434 -1.14 13.77 -5.41
C TYR A 434 -2.62 13.69 -4.98
N MET A 435 -3.40 14.76 -5.14
CA MET A 435 -4.85 14.72 -4.88
C MET A 435 -5.58 13.80 -5.84
N GLY A 436 -5.25 13.84 -7.14
CA GLY A 436 -5.83 12.97 -8.16
C GLY A 436 -5.55 11.49 -7.89
N LEU A 437 -4.31 11.17 -7.52
CA LEU A 437 -3.90 9.81 -7.18
C LEU A 437 -4.64 9.28 -5.94
N ILE A 438 -4.64 10.04 -4.85
CA ILE A 438 -5.28 9.61 -3.59
C ILE A 438 -6.80 9.56 -3.72
N ARG A 439 -7.43 10.46 -4.49
CA ARG A 439 -8.89 10.45 -4.76
C ARG A 439 -9.35 9.12 -5.38
N SER A 440 -8.48 8.42 -6.08
CA SER A 440 -8.80 7.10 -6.67
C SER A 440 -8.66 5.92 -5.69
N MET A 441 -8.20 6.16 -4.45
CA MET A 441 -8.07 5.18 -3.37
C MET A 441 -9.24 5.32 -2.39
N TYR A 442 -9.70 4.21 -1.81
CA TYR A 442 -10.91 4.21 -0.96
C TYR A 442 -10.60 4.32 0.54
N ASN A 443 -9.41 3.91 0.97
CA ASN A 443 -9.05 3.74 2.39
C ASN A 443 -7.81 4.55 2.78
N THR A 444 -7.39 5.49 1.95
CA THR A 444 -6.20 6.32 2.16
C THR A 444 -6.60 7.77 2.41
N LYS A 445 -6.09 8.35 3.50
CA LYS A 445 -6.27 9.76 3.85
C LYS A 445 -5.12 10.60 3.32
N LEU A 446 -5.41 11.84 2.90
CA LEU A 446 -4.42 12.83 2.48
C LEU A 446 -4.38 13.98 3.49
N ILE A 447 -3.18 14.40 3.90
CA ILE A 447 -2.96 15.56 4.77
C ILE A 447 -1.80 16.40 4.20
N VAL A 448 -2.03 17.70 4.04
CA VAL A 448 -1.09 18.66 3.46
C VAL A 448 -0.91 19.84 4.42
N PRO A 449 0.01 19.74 5.40
CA PRO A 449 0.18 20.76 6.44
C PRO A 449 0.76 22.06 5.87
N SER A 450 0.30 23.18 6.41
CA SER A 450 0.62 24.53 5.94
C SER A 450 1.88 25.12 6.56
N ASP A 451 2.27 24.68 7.77
CA ASP A 451 3.50 25.13 8.41
C ASP A 451 4.16 24.05 9.30
N PRO A 452 5.39 24.30 9.80
CA PRO A 452 6.13 23.32 10.59
C PRO A 452 5.45 22.86 11.88
N THR A 453 4.72 23.74 12.58
CA THR A 453 3.99 23.36 13.80
C THR A 453 2.81 22.47 13.48
N GLN A 454 2.04 22.81 12.44
CA GLN A 454 0.96 21.95 11.97
C GLN A 454 1.52 20.60 11.51
N THR A 455 2.68 20.58 10.84
CA THR A 455 3.35 19.33 10.42
C THR A 455 3.67 18.44 11.62
N ASP A 456 4.26 18.98 12.69
CA ASP A 456 4.51 18.20 13.91
C ASP A 456 3.22 17.55 14.45
N ARG A 457 2.11 18.28 14.50
CA ARG A 457 0.81 17.77 14.97
C ARG A 457 0.22 16.72 14.03
N VAL A 458 0.34 16.93 12.72
CA VAL A 458 -0.12 15.98 11.69
C VAL A 458 0.64 14.65 11.75
N VAL A 459 1.96 14.69 11.94
CA VAL A 459 2.77 13.46 12.07
C VAL A 459 2.35 12.66 13.29
N ARG A 460 2.09 13.33 14.43
CA ARG A 460 1.63 12.69 15.65
C ARG A 460 0.21 12.15 15.51
N TYR A 461 -0.68 12.90 14.87
CA TYR A 461 -2.01 12.43 14.51
C TYR A 461 -1.92 11.16 13.64
N ALA A 462 -1.10 11.17 12.59
CA ALA A 462 -0.93 10.02 11.71
C ALA A 462 -0.40 8.79 12.46
N ALA A 463 0.55 8.96 13.38
CA ALA A 463 1.09 7.87 14.18
C ALA A 463 0.03 7.21 15.09
N GLN A 464 -0.90 7.99 15.64
CA GLN A 464 -1.94 7.50 16.57
C GLN A 464 -3.18 6.95 15.87
N ASN A 465 -3.39 7.25 14.59
CA ASN A 465 -4.60 6.87 13.87
C ASN A 465 -4.35 5.72 12.91
N GLU A 466 -5.25 4.74 12.92
CA GLU A 466 -5.19 3.58 12.02
C GLU A 466 -5.52 3.95 10.56
N GLY A 467 -5.03 3.11 9.66
CA GLY A 467 -5.24 3.22 8.21
C GLY A 467 -4.09 3.91 7.48
N ASN A 468 -4.19 3.91 6.17
CA ASN A 468 -3.18 4.53 5.31
C ASN A 468 -3.35 6.06 5.34
N ILE A 469 -2.26 6.76 5.59
CA ILE A 469 -2.22 8.22 5.62
C ILE A 469 -1.03 8.70 4.80
N VAL A 470 -1.29 9.55 3.81
CA VAL A 470 -0.28 10.26 3.04
C VAL A 470 -0.15 11.68 3.60
N ILE A 471 1.07 12.05 3.99
CA ILE A 471 1.43 13.40 4.43
C ILE A 471 2.28 14.01 3.33
N THR A 472 1.84 15.12 2.77
CA THR A 472 2.47 15.79 1.61
C THR A 472 3.13 17.09 2.04
N MET A 473 4.41 17.29 1.71
CA MET A 473 5.20 18.45 2.14
C MET A 473 6.03 19.03 1.00
N GLY A 474 6.13 20.35 0.96
CA GLY A 474 7.07 21.05 0.07
C GLY A 474 8.53 20.93 0.55
N ARG A 475 9.45 21.48 -0.26
CA ARG A 475 10.91 21.49 -0.02
C ARG A 475 11.39 22.72 0.75
N SER A 476 10.77 23.88 0.49
CA SER A 476 11.27 25.18 0.92
C SER A 476 11.18 25.41 2.43
N LYS A 477 12.07 26.25 2.94
CA LYS A 477 11.91 26.85 4.26
C LYS A 477 10.83 27.93 4.16
N ILE A 478 9.87 27.87 5.04
CA ILE A 478 8.72 28.79 5.11
C ILE A 478 8.68 29.52 6.44
N ASP A 479 8.03 30.67 6.45
CA ASP A 479 7.74 31.41 7.68
C ASP A 479 6.60 30.72 8.46
N ILE A 480 6.49 31.03 9.71
CA ILE A 480 5.38 30.57 10.56
C ILE A 480 4.15 31.40 10.25
N ILE A 481 3.02 30.74 10.02
CA ILE A 481 1.74 31.45 9.84
C ILE A 481 1.40 32.18 11.15
N LYS A 482 1.13 33.48 11.06
CA LYS A 482 0.85 34.33 12.22
C LYS A 482 -0.60 34.81 12.24
N THR A 483 -1.11 35.00 13.44
CA THR A 483 -2.37 35.73 13.66
C THR A 483 -2.21 37.21 13.30
N GLU A 484 -3.29 37.96 13.25
CA GLU A 484 -3.25 39.40 13.01
C GLU A 484 -2.48 40.19 14.07
N GLU A 485 -2.33 39.65 15.29
CA GLU A 485 -1.53 40.19 16.39
C GLU A 485 -0.05 39.80 16.32
N GLY A 486 0.36 39.08 15.29
CA GLY A 486 1.75 38.66 15.05
C GLY A 486 2.20 37.45 15.87
N LYS A 487 1.30 36.73 16.55
CA LYS A 487 1.60 35.49 17.27
C LYS A 487 1.51 34.29 16.31
N PRO A 488 2.22 33.17 16.60
CA PRO A 488 2.01 31.93 15.83
C PRO A 488 0.53 31.54 15.82
N PHE A 489 -0.03 31.27 14.64
CA PHE A 489 -1.39 30.76 14.51
C PHE A 489 -1.48 29.34 15.07
N PHE A 490 -0.56 28.46 14.68
CA PHE A 490 -0.42 27.12 15.23
C PHE A 490 0.48 27.20 16.48
N ASP A 491 -0.13 27.49 17.62
CA ASP A 491 0.58 27.60 18.89
C ASP A 491 0.72 26.25 19.64
N LYS A 492 1.17 26.30 20.90
CA LYS A 492 1.33 25.13 21.74
C LYS A 492 0.00 24.41 22.06
N ASN A 493 -1.12 25.09 21.97
CA ASN A 493 -2.46 24.57 22.27
C ASN A 493 -3.15 24.00 21.02
N TYR A 494 -2.62 24.27 19.84
CA TYR A 494 -3.18 23.77 18.58
C TYR A 494 -3.19 22.24 18.57
N LYS A 495 -4.34 21.67 18.21
CA LYS A 495 -4.55 20.23 18.00
C LYS A 495 -5.06 20.04 16.59
N TYR A 496 -4.40 19.19 15.83
CA TYR A 496 -4.87 18.82 14.50
C TYR A 496 -6.00 17.79 14.60
N GLU A 497 -7.10 18.03 13.91
CA GLU A 497 -8.21 17.11 13.71
C GLU A 497 -8.43 16.92 12.21
N TYR A 498 -8.59 15.66 11.77
CA TYR A 498 -8.79 15.36 10.34
C TYR A 498 -10.16 15.84 9.88
N GLY A 499 -10.18 16.71 8.89
CA GLY A 499 -11.39 17.34 8.37
C GLY A 499 -11.66 18.74 8.92
N SER A 500 -10.91 19.21 9.93
CA SER A 500 -11.05 20.60 10.41
C SER A 500 -10.58 21.63 9.39
N ILE A 501 -11.09 22.85 9.48
CA ILE A 501 -10.63 24.02 8.76
C ILE A 501 -9.93 25.00 9.71
N ASP A 502 -8.98 25.77 9.19
CA ASP A 502 -8.24 26.79 9.94
C ASP A 502 -8.59 28.18 9.39
N GLU A 503 -9.28 29.04 10.17
CA GLU A 503 -9.58 30.43 9.79
C GLU A 503 -8.34 31.30 10.03
N PHE A 504 -7.49 31.48 9.02
CA PHE A 504 -6.30 32.34 9.14
C PHE A 504 -6.61 33.82 9.16
N ARG A 505 -7.58 34.26 8.34
CA ARG A 505 -8.06 35.64 8.28
C ARG A 505 -9.58 35.68 8.12
N LYS A 506 -10.19 36.66 8.74
CA LYS A 506 -11.63 36.90 8.68
C LYS A 506 -11.95 38.19 7.93
N GLY A 507 -12.91 38.13 7.02
CA GLY A 507 -13.34 39.24 6.19
C GLY A 507 -14.72 39.03 5.57
N GLU A 508 -14.98 39.68 4.44
CA GLU A 508 -16.25 39.65 3.73
C GLU A 508 -16.02 39.59 2.22
N LYS A 509 -17.05 39.24 1.46
CA LYS A 509 -17.15 39.28 -0.01
C LYS A 509 -16.26 38.29 -0.77
N LEU A 510 -15.14 37.86 -0.21
CA LEU A 510 -14.24 36.92 -0.85
C LEU A 510 -13.65 35.94 0.18
N THR A 511 -13.60 34.70 -0.20
CA THR A 511 -12.93 33.64 0.57
C THR A 511 -11.85 32.98 -0.28
N ILE A 512 -10.61 32.97 0.25
CA ILE A 512 -9.52 32.17 -0.31
C ILE A 512 -9.48 30.85 0.45
N ILE A 513 -9.48 29.74 -0.28
CA ILE A 513 -9.30 28.38 0.25
C ILE A 513 -7.94 27.89 -0.21
N THR A 514 -7.11 27.45 0.73
CA THR A 514 -5.72 27.08 0.46
C THR A 514 -5.23 25.98 1.41
N TYR A 515 -4.06 25.42 1.11
CA TYR A 515 -3.38 24.44 1.94
C TYR A 515 -1.87 24.40 1.61
N GLY A 516 -1.13 23.66 2.42
CA GLY A 516 0.31 23.47 2.18
C GLY A 516 1.11 24.76 2.16
N THR A 517 2.19 24.80 1.40
CA THR A 517 3.11 25.94 1.37
C THR A 517 2.49 27.22 0.79
N PHE A 518 1.41 27.10 0.00
CA PHE A 518 0.74 28.27 -0.58
C PHE A 518 -0.17 29.00 0.40
N ALA A 519 -0.46 28.43 1.56
CA ALA A 519 -1.20 29.13 2.62
C ALA A 519 -0.54 30.45 3.07
N HIS A 520 0.82 30.49 3.08
CA HIS A 520 1.55 31.73 3.38
C HIS A 520 1.27 32.84 2.39
N ILE A 521 1.23 32.51 1.09
CA ILE A 521 0.95 33.49 0.03
C ILE A 521 -0.43 34.08 0.22
N ALA A 522 -1.42 33.25 0.52
CA ALA A 522 -2.80 33.70 0.76
C ALA A 522 -2.91 34.63 1.98
N VAL A 523 -2.24 34.24 3.08
CA VAL A 523 -2.24 35.02 4.34
C VAL A 523 -1.55 36.37 4.13
N ASP A 524 -0.35 36.38 3.53
CA ASP A 524 0.42 37.61 3.30
C ASP A 524 -0.29 38.54 2.32
N ALA A 525 -0.93 38.02 1.26
CA ALA A 525 -1.73 38.80 0.32
C ALA A 525 -2.95 39.45 1.00
N ALA A 526 -3.65 38.71 1.88
CA ALA A 526 -4.73 39.22 2.68
C ALA A 526 -4.29 40.35 3.62
N ASP A 527 -3.08 40.24 4.19
CA ASP A 527 -2.51 41.30 5.04
C ASP A 527 -2.11 42.58 4.26
N ILE A 528 -1.69 42.45 3.00
CA ILE A 528 -1.48 43.58 2.09
C ILE A 528 -2.83 44.27 1.82
N LEU A 529 -3.84 43.50 1.40
CA LEU A 529 -5.17 44.03 1.07
C LEU A 529 -5.86 44.70 2.27
N LYS A 530 -5.66 44.17 3.47
CA LYS A 530 -6.17 44.77 4.71
C LYS A 530 -5.64 46.19 4.93
N LYS A 531 -4.35 46.45 4.61
CA LYS A 531 -3.77 47.81 4.70
C LYS A 531 -4.42 48.79 3.71
N GLU A 532 -4.97 48.26 2.63
CA GLU A 532 -5.75 49.03 1.63
C GLU A 532 -7.26 49.11 1.97
N GLY A 533 -7.67 48.59 3.13
CA GLY A 533 -9.06 48.59 3.58
C GLY A 533 -9.91 47.40 3.10
N ILE A 534 -9.31 46.45 2.42
CA ILE A 534 -10.00 45.25 1.87
C ILE A 534 -9.75 44.06 2.82
N LYS A 535 -10.81 43.60 3.49
CA LYS A 535 -10.77 42.43 4.38
C LYS A 535 -11.41 41.23 3.69
N ILE A 536 -10.68 40.12 3.60
CA ILE A 536 -11.11 38.85 2.97
C ILE A 536 -10.93 37.68 3.94
N ASN A 537 -11.70 36.63 3.72
CA ASN A 537 -11.49 35.37 4.44
C ASN A 537 -10.30 34.60 3.84
N VAL A 538 -9.48 33.97 4.68
CA VAL A 538 -8.48 33.00 4.28
C VAL A 538 -8.65 31.74 5.12
N ILE A 539 -9.02 30.65 4.47
CA ILE A 539 -9.32 29.35 5.09
C ILE A 539 -8.28 28.34 4.67
N GLY A 540 -7.58 27.75 5.66
CA GLY A 540 -6.68 26.63 5.47
C GLY A 540 -7.42 25.30 5.60
N ILE A 541 -7.14 24.33 4.70
CA ILE A 541 -7.71 22.98 4.75
C ILE A 541 -6.58 21.96 4.62
N ALA A 542 -6.03 21.52 5.74
CA ALA A 542 -4.92 20.54 5.70
C ALA A 542 -5.34 19.15 5.18
N SER A 543 -6.63 18.83 5.16
CA SER A 543 -7.17 17.58 4.59
C SER A 543 -8.06 17.85 3.36
N PRO A 544 -7.48 18.22 2.21
CA PRO A 544 -8.21 18.82 1.08
C PRO A 544 -9.20 17.87 0.38
N LEU A 545 -9.09 16.56 0.60
CA LEU A 545 -10.05 15.56 0.09
C LEU A 545 -11.17 15.23 1.08
N HIS A 546 -11.10 15.74 2.31
CA HIS A 546 -12.10 15.51 3.36
C HIS A 546 -12.07 16.63 4.38
N TYR A 547 -13.11 17.43 4.40
CA TYR A 547 -13.28 18.54 5.35
C TYR A 547 -14.73 18.61 5.81
N ASN A 548 -14.97 19.37 6.89
CA ASN A 548 -16.30 19.58 7.43
C ASN A 548 -17.07 20.61 6.57
N ASP A 549 -18.02 20.14 5.76
CA ASP A 549 -18.86 20.99 4.92
C ASP A 549 -19.58 22.07 5.76
N GLU A 550 -20.10 21.71 6.95
CA GLU A 550 -20.88 22.64 7.79
C GLU A 550 -20.04 23.82 8.29
N GLU A 551 -18.76 23.59 8.60
CA GLU A 551 -17.84 24.65 9.00
C GLU A 551 -17.44 25.55 7.83
N LEU A 552 -17.35 25.00 6.60
CA LEU A 552 -16.91 25.75 5.42
C LEU A 552 -18.05 26.55 4.77
N ILE A 553 -19.28 26.05 4.75
CA ILE A 553 -20.44 26.66 4.08
C ILE A 553 -20.61 28.17 4.39
N PRO A 554 -20.48 28.65 5.64
CA PRO A 554 -20.61 30.09 5.95
C PRO A 554 -19.63 30.98 5.18
N TYR A 555 -18.45 30.47 4.84
CA TYR A 555 -17.43 31.20 4.08
C TYR A 555 -17.66 31.16 2.56
N LEU A 556 -18.48 30.21 2.07
CA LEU A 556 -18.82 30.10 0.66
C LEU A 556 -20.04 30.95 0.29
N MET A 557 -21.05 31.00 1.17
CA MET A 557 -22.34 31.64 0.88
C MET A 557 -22.20 33.13 0.53
N ASN A 558 -22.72 33.51 -0.67
CA ASN A 558 -22.73 34.85 -1.19
C ASN A 558 -21.35 35.52 -1.31
N ASN A 559 -20.28 34.76 -1.30
CA ASN A 559 -18.91 35.20 -1.49
C ASN A 559 -18.41 34.93 -2.92
N LYS A 560 -17.40 35.68 -3.35
CA LYS A 560 -16.48 35.23 -4.40
C LYS A 560 -15.52 34.23 -3.79
N ILE A 561 -15.14 33.20 -4.54
CA ILE A 561 -14.29 32.11 -4.06
C ILE A 561 -13.00 32.07 -4.88
N ILE A 562 -11.87 31.96 -4.20
CA ILE A 562 -10.58 31.67 -4.82
C ILE A 562 -10.06 30.39 -4.19
N THR A 563 -9.59 29.44 -5.01
CA THR A 563 -8.71 28.37 -4.55
C THR A 563 -7.27 28.68 -4.94
N LEU A 564 -6.32 28.46 -4.02
CA LEU A 564 -4.90 28.69 -4.26
C LEU A 564 -4.09 27.48 -3.80
N GLU A 565 -3.36 26.86 -4.74
CA GLU A 565 -2.69 25.60 -4.48
C GLU A 565 -1.40 25.41 -5.30
N ASP A 566 -0.37 24.76 -4.71
CA ASP A 566 0.81 24.26 -5.44
C ASP A 566 0.52 22.87 -6.00
N HIS A 567 -0.40 22.84 -6.96
CA HIS A 567 -0.96 21.62 -7.53
C HIS A 567 -1.51 21.87 -8.94
N ASN A 568 -1.77 20.82 -9.68
CA ASN A 568 -2.51 20.87 -10.94
C ASN A 568 -3.97 21.27 -10.67
N VAL A 569 -4.41 22.39 -11.24
CA VAL A 569 -5.76 22.94 -11.04
C VAL A 569 -6.87 22.00 -11.50
N GLU A 570 -6.62 21.15 -12.49
CA GLU A 570 -7.62 20.21 -13.01
C GLU A 570 -7.98 19.10 -12.01
N ASN A 571 -7.07 18.77 -11.10
CA ASN A 571 -7.22 17.70 -10.10
C ASN A 571 -7.17 18.23 -8.65
N GLY A 572 -7.18 19.55 -8.47
CA GLY A 572 -6.97 20.20 -7.19
C GLY A 572 -8.22 20.33 -6.31
N ILE A 573 -8.10 21.18 -5.27
CA ILE A 573 -9.15 21.40 -4.26
C ILE A 573 -10.40 22.06 -4.84
N ALA A 574 -10.27 22.81 -5.94
CA ALA A 574 -11.41 23.44 -6.61
C ALA A 574 -12.53 22.45 -6.95
N ASN A 575 -12.18 21.22 -7.32
CA ASN A 575 -13.15 20.15 -7.60
C ASN A 575 -13.97 19.78 -6.36
N GLU A 576 -13.31 19.67 -5.20
CA GLU A 576 -14.00 19.32 -3.95
C GLU A 576 -14.90 20.47 -3.48
N ILE A 577 -14.43 21.71 -3.59
CA ILE A 577 -15.22 22.91 -3.26
C ILE A 577 -16.44 23.00 -4.18
N SER A 578 -16.27 22.77 -5.49
CA SER A 578 -17.39 22.75 -6.46
C SER A 578 -18.43 21.67 -6.10
N LYS A 579 -18.00 20.48 -5.68
CA LYS A 579 -18.92 19.43 -5.20
C LYS A 579 -19.70 19.87 -3.97
N THR A 580 -19.03 20.51 -3.00
CA THR A 580 -19.69 21.06 -1.79
C THR A 580 -20.71 22.11 -2.15
N ILE A 581 -20.38 23.03 -3.05
CA ILE A 581 -21.29 24.09 -3.55
C ILE A 581 -22.54 23.47 -4.18
N VAL A 582 -22.36 22.53 -5.12
CA VAL A 582 -23.49 21.90 -5.83
C VAL A 582 -24.31 21.03 -4.89
N LYS A 583 -23.70 20.19 -4.08
CA LYS A 583 -24.37 19.28 -3.13
C LYS A 583 -25.28 20.03 -2.15
N ASN A 584 -24.85 21.20 -1.69
CA ASN A 584 -25.53 21.98 -0.67
C ASN A 584 -26.34 23.17 -1.26
N ASN A 585 -26.45 23.28 -2.59
CA ASN A 585 -27.14 24.38 -3.29
C ASN A 585 -26.69 25.77 -2.82
N ILE A 586 -25.37 25.96 -2.69
CA ILE A 586 -24.78 27.21 -2.18
C ILE A 586 -24.76 28.25 -3.31
N ASN A 587 -25.29 29.45 -3.04
CA ASN A 587 -25.19 30.58 -3.95
C ASN A 587 -23.84 31.30 -3.74
N ILE A 588 -23.04 31.41 -4.80
CA ILE A 588 -21.74 32.11 -4.80
C ILE A 588 -21.72 33.22 -5.85
N ASN A 589 -20.83 34.19 -5.68
CA ASN A 589 -20.72 35.37 -6.58
C ASN A 589 -19.59 35.21 -7.62
N GLY A 590 -19.09 34.02 -7.82
CA GLY A 590 -18.01 33.65 -8.75
C GLY A 590 -16.94 32.82 -8.10
N MET A 591 -16.15 32.09 -8.91
CA MET A 591 -15.05 31.23 -8.45
C MET A 591 -13.89 31.29 -9.44
N GLU A 592 -12.68 31.46 -8.93
CA GLU A 592 -11.43 31.34 -9.68
C GLU A 592 -10.46 30.38 -9.00
N ASN A 593 -9.70 29.65 -9.81
CA ASN A 593 -8.77 28.60 -9.36
C ASN A 593 -7.35 29.01 -9.75
N PHE A 594 -6.46 29.12 -8.76
CA PHE A 594 -5.06 29.45 -8.95
C PHE A 594 -4.16 28.28 -8.55
N GLY A 595 -3.35 27.83 -9.48
CA GLY A 595 -2.39 26.74 -9.37
C GLY A 595 -1.66 26.58 -10.70
N PHE A 596 -1.22 25.36 -11.01
CA PHE A 596 -0.45 25.09 -12.23
C PHE A 596 -1.28 24.29 -13.23
N ASN A 597 -1.15 24.65 -14.52
CA ASN A 597 -1.76 23.94 -15.65
C ASN A 597 -0.69 23.33 -16.59
N GLU A 598 0.58 23.42 -16.18
CA GLU A 598 1.72 22.83 -16.89
C GLU A 598 2.85 22.50 -15.90
N TYR A 599 3.82 21.71 -16.31
CA TYR A 599 5.04 21.50 -15.53
C TYR A 599 5.91 22.76 -15.57
N ALA A 600 6.21 23.32 -14.42
CA ALA A 600 7.03 24.51 -14.31
C ALA A 600 8.50 24.25 -14.72
N PRO A 601 9.23 25.24 -15.21
CA PRO A 601 10.66 25.12 -15.51
C PRO A 601 11.49 24.93 -14.22
N SER A 602 12.73 24.47 -14.37
CA SER A 602 13.70 24.43 -13.27
C SER A 602 14.10 25.85 -12.85
N GLY A 603 14.15 26.07 -11.54
CA GLY A 603 14.51 27.35 -10.94
C GLY A 603 14.26 27.33 -9.44
N SER A 604 14.68 28.36 -8.71
CA SER A 604 14.28 28.45 -7.30
C SER A 604 12.76 28.58 -7.17
N SER A 605 12.19 28.00 -6.12
CA SER A 605 10.74 28.09 -5.85
C SER A 605 10.23 29.54 -5.87
N GLU A 606 11.04 30.49 -5.39
CA GLU A 606 10.71 31.91 -5.40
C GLU A 606 10.58 32.47 -6.84
N LEU A 607 11.55 32.13 -7.72
CA LEU A 607 11.50 32.56 -9.13
C LEU A 607 10.34 31.93 -9.88
N ILE A 608 10.05 30.64 -9.64
CA ILE A 608 8.91 29.95 -10.23
C ILE A 608 7.61 30.67 -9.82
N ARG A 609 7.40 30.90 -8.53
CA ARG A 609 6.23 31.63 -8.03
C ARG A 609 6.09 32.99 -8.68
N LYS A 610 7.19 33.73 -8.84
CA LYS A 610 7.20 35.05 -9.48
C LYS A 610 6.79 35.00 -10.97
N ILE A 611 7.33 34.02 -11.72
CA ILE A 611 6.99 33.83 -13.15
C ILE A 611 5.49 33.57 -13.34
N TYR A 612 4.90 32.74 -12.45
CA TYR A 612 3.47 32.41 -12.51
C TYR A 612 2.56 33.42 -11.80
N GLY A 613 3.13 34.49 -11.21
CA GLY A 613 2.40 35.53 -10.48
C GLY A 613 1.78 35.01 -9.19
N PHE A 614 2.49 34.13 -8.49
CA PHE A 614 2.16 33.60 -7.17
C PHE A 614 3.11 34.15 -6.07
N ASP A 615 3.90 35.21 -6.36
CA ASP A 615 4.45 36.00 -5.28
C ASP A 615 3.33 36.84 -4.63
N THR A 616 3.53 37.26 -3.38
CA THR A 616 2.50 37.85 -2.55
C THR A 616 1.88 39.11 -3.17
N GLU A 617 2.71 39.98 -3.77
CA GLU A 617 2.24 41.25 -4.37
C GLU A 617 1.44 41.01 -5.66
N ALA A 618 1.97 40.14 -6.55
CA ALA A 618 1.26 39.78 -7.78
C ALA A 618 -0.06 39.07 -7.47
N PHE A 619 -0.09 38.20 -6.49
CA PHE A 619 -1.31 37.51 -6.08
C PHE A 619 -2.33 38.47 -5.46
N ALA A 620 -1.90 39.42 -4.62
CA ALA A 620 -2.79 40.46 -4.10
C ALA A 620 -3.44 41.32 -5.22
N ASN A 621 -2.70 41.57 -6.31
CA ASN A 621 -3.27 42.27 -7.48
C ASN A 621 -4.29 41.40 -8.24
N LYS A 622 -4.03 40.08 -8.43
CA LYS A 622 -5.02 39.17 -9.01
C LYS A 622 -6.33 39.13 -8.19
N ILE A 623 -6.22 39.16 -6.85
CA ILE A 623 -7.39 39.23 -5.98
C ILE A 623 -8.18 40.52 -6.23
N LYS A 624 -7.51 41.67 -6.36
CA LYS A 624 -8.16 42.96 -6.65
C LYS A 624 -8.87 42.95 -8.01
N GLU A 625 -8.24 42.40 -9.03
CA GLU A 625 -8.83 42.23 -10.36
C GLU A 625 -10.10 41.36 -10.30
N PHE A 626 -10.09 40.29 -9.56
CA PHE A 626 -11.25 39.41 -9.38
C PHE A 626 -12.36 40.09 -8.53
N LEU A 627 -12.01 40.93 -7.59
CA LEU A 627 -13.00 41.70 -6.81
C LEU A 627 -13.73 42.76 -7.65
N GLY A 628 -13.09 43.36 -8.64
CA GLY A 628 -13.61 44.39 -9.55
C GLY A 628 -13.29 45.77 -9.03
#